data_e6322c02f63eaa5049aace17d9a1f3e0
#
_entry.id   e6322c02f63eaa5049aace17d9a1f3e0
#
_cell.length_a   1.000
_cell.length_b   1.000
_cell.length_c   1.000
_cell.angle_alpha   90.00
_cell.angle_beta   90.00
_cell.angle_gamma   90.00
#
_symmetry.space_group_name_H-M   'P 1'
#
loop_
_entity.id
_entity.type
_entity.pdbx_description
1 polymer ?
#
loop_
_entity_poly.entity_id
_entity_poly.type
_entity_poly.pdbx_seq_one_letter_code
_entity_poly.pdbx_strand_id
1 'polypeptide(L)'
;MQQVFFQETEYLNSVIDYNHKVETENLCLDIAYGTDKNFLFGCGISIASILKYNEGSRLCFHIFTDYFGDNDRKYFDALALQYKTRIKIYLINGDRLRSLPSTKN
;
A
#
# COMPACT_ATOMS: atom_id res chain seq x y z
N MET A 1 -21.21 -3.44 5.19
CA MET A 1 -20.70 -3.50 4.46
C MET A 1 -20.48 -4.45 3.86
N GLN A 2 -20.30 -4.63 3.28
CA GLN A 2 -20.13 -5.43 2.65
C GLN A 2 -19.20 -5.88 2.40
N GLN A 3 -18.87 -6.44 2.33
CA GLN A 3 -18.08 -7.00 2.25
C GLN A 3 -17.48 -7.31 1.20
N VAL A 4 -16.61 -7.68 1.18
CA VAL A 4 -15.89 -7.98 0.31
C VAL A 4 -16.40 -8.76 -0.59
N PHE A 5 -16.11 -8.60 -1.69
CA PHE A 5 -16.69 -9.22 -2.63
C PHE A 5 -15.82 -10.14 -3.34
N PHE A 6 -14.53 -10.21 -3.17
CA PHE A 6 -13.70 -11.13 -3.91
C PHE A 6 -12.92 -11.95 -2.95
N GLN A 7 -12.38 -13.08 -3.40
CA GLN A 7 -11.57 -13.91 -2.59
C GLN A 7 -10.17 -13.46 -2.76
N GLU A 8 -9.44 -13.37 -1.69
CA GLU A 8 -8.06 -12.96 -1.77
C GLU A 8 -7.27 -13.87 -2.66
N THR A 9 -7.58 -15.12 -2.65
CA THR A 9 -6.84 -16.07 -3.47
C THR A 9 -7.04 -15.83 -4.95
N GLU A 10 -8.12 -15.14 -5.32
CA GLU A 10 -8.34 -14.86 -6.71
C GLU A 10 -7.65 -13.62 -7.19
N TYR A 11 -7.57 -12.60 -6.36
CA TYR A 11 -7.10 -11.30 -6.81
C TYR A 11 -5.75 -10.92 -6.25
N LEU A 12 -5.37 -11.48 -5.13
CA LEU A 12 -4.17 -11.06 -4.45
C LEU A 12 -3.06 -12.06 -4.68
N ASN A 13 -1.98 -11.66 -5.31
CA ASN A 13 -0.86 -12.55 -5.53
C ASN A 13 0.03 -12.64 -4.31
N SER A 14 0.29 -11.56 -3.65
CA SER A 14 1.13 -11.58 -2.46
C SER A 14 0.99 -10.28 -1.70
N VAL A 15 1.46 -10.29 -0.47
CA VAL A 15 1.48 -9.10 0.36
C VAL A 15 2.88 -8.93 0.89
N ILE A 16 3.42 -7.73 0.80
CA ILE A 16 4.71 -7.41 1.35
C ILE A 16 4.47 -6.40 2.46
N ASP A 17 5.03 -6.64 3.62
CA ASP A 17 4.74 -5.82 4.78
C ASP A 17 6.03 -5.21 5.30
N TYR A 18 6.22 -3.92 5.04
CA TYR A 18 7.35 -3.20 5.58
C TYR A 18 6.89 -2.52 6.86
N ASN A 19 7.10 -3.18 7.97
CA ASN A 19 6.60 -2.69 9.25
C ASN A 19 7.77 -2.24 10.13
N HIS A 20 7.99 -0.95 10.15
CA HIS A 20 9.04 -0.37 10.97
C HIS A 20 8.44 0.54 12.06
N LYS A 21 7.17 0.34 12.37
CA LYS A 21 6.53 1.14 13.38
C LYS A 21 7.13 0.90 14.74
N VAL A 22 7.21 1.97 15.50
CA VAL A 22 7.52 1.82 16.88
C VAL A 22 6.28 1.30 17.54
N GLU A 23 6.43 0.50 18.55
CA GLU A 23 5.30 -0.07 19.21
C GLU A 23 4.45 0.97 19.86
N THR A 24 3.20 1.08 19.50
CA THR A 24 2.33 2.00 20.14
C THR A 24 1.09 1.28 20.33
N GLU A 25 0.26 1.71 21.16
CA GLU A 25 -0.76 1.04 21.36
C GLU A 25 -1.80 1.18 20.58
N ASN A 26 -2.21 1.85 20.17
CA ASN A 26 -3.38 1.78 19.65
C ASN A 26 -3.69 2.30 18.49
N LEU A 27 -4.12 3.29 18.25
CA LEU A 27 -4.78 3.77 17.13
C LEU A 27 -3.87 3.95 15.99
N CYS A 28 -4.20 3.48 14.83
CA CYS A 28 -3.44 3.63 13.63
C CYS A 28 -4.40 4.08 12.56
N LEU A 29 -4.07 5.15 11.89
CA LEU A 29 -4.89 5.62 10.80
C LEU A 29 -4.43 4.91 9.54
N ASP A 30 -5.35 4.25 8.86
CA ASP A 30 -5.03 3.50 7.66
C ASP A 30 -5.31 4.33 6.44
N ILE A 31 -4.33 4.44 5.56
CA ILE A 31 -4.46 5.21 4.33
C ILE A 31 -4.21 4.26 3.17
N ALA A 32 -5.12 4.21 2.23
CA ALA A 32 -5.03 3.26 1.13
C ALA A 32 -4.82 3.96 -0.20
N TYR A 33 -4.00 3.36 -1.06
CA TYR A 33 -3.75 3.84 -2.39
C TYR A 33 -3.97 2.71 -3.38
N GLY A 34 -4.54 3.04 -4.52
CA GLY A 34 -4.56 2.12 -5.64
C GLY A 34 -3.68 2.73 -6.72
N THR A 35 -2.73 1.97 -7.26
CA THR A 35 -1.82 2.54 -8.22
C THR A 35 -1.32 1.46 -9.17
N ASP A 36 -0.64 1.88 -10.23
CA ASP A 36 -0.02 0.95 -11.14
C ASP A 36 1.46 1.31 -11.24
N LYS A 37 2.15 0.59 -12.11
CA LYS A 37 3.58 0.76 -12.26
C LYS A 37 3.96 2.21 -12.53
N ASN A 38 3.17 2.91 -13.30
CA ASN A 38 3.55 4.26 -13.74
C ASN A 38 3.44 5.29 -12.63
N PHE A 39 2.61 5.03 -11.64
CA PHE A 39 2.39 6.01 -10.59
C PHE A 39 2.90 5.60 -9.21
N LEU A 40 3.64 4.49 -9.15
CA LEU A 40 4.18 4.05 -7.86
C LEU A 40 5.09 5.10 -7.23
N PHE A 41 5.93 5.73 -8.03
CA PHE A 41 6.85 6.72 -7.49
C PHE A 41 6.06 7.90 -6.92
N GLY A 42 5.03 8.34 -7.64
CA GLY A 42 4.18 9.42 -7.15
C GLY A 42 3.46 9.05 -5.87
N CYS A 43 3.08 7.77 -5.77
CA CYS A 43 2.46 7.28 -4.54
C CYS A 43 3.45 7.44 -3.37
N GLY A 44 4.71 7.06 -3.60
CA GLY A 44 5.72 7.20 -2.56
C GLY A 44 5.94 8.65 -2.16
N ILE A 45 5.91 9.57 -3.13
CA ILE A 45 6.05 10.98 -2.82
C ILE A 45 4.88 11.47 -1.97
N SER A 46 3.68 11.01 -2.29
CA SER A 46 2.51 11.38 -1.52
C SER A 46 2.65 10.91 -0.07
N ILE A 47 3.08 9.67 0.10
CA ILE A 47 3.28 9.11 1.44
C ILE A 47 4.33 9.92 2.19
N ALA A 48 5.44 10.23 1.53
CA ALA A 48 6.50 11.00 2.17
C ALA A 48 6.00 12.38 2.59
N SER A 49 5.15 12.99 1.77
CA SER A 49 4.59 14.29 2.09
C SER A 49 3.72 14.23 3.34
N ILE A 50 2.94 13.18 3.46
CA ILE A 50 2.10 13.02 4.64
C ILE A 50 2.96 12.79 5.87
N LEU A 51 3.98 11.93 5.72
CA LEU A 51 4.81 11.58 6.86
C LEU A 51 5.68 12.73 7.33
N LYS A 52 5.95 13.68 6.45
CA LYS A 52 6.76 14.82 6.84
C LYS A 52 6.10 15.64 7.93
N TYR A 53 4.78 15.64 7.97
CA TYR A 53 4.06 16.43 8.94
C TYR A 53 3.30 15.62 9.97
N ASN A 54 3.41 14.29 9.93
CA ASN A 54 2.67 13.45 10.84
C ASN A 54 3.57 12.37 11.42
N GLU A 55 3.23 11.92 12.58
CA GLU A 55 4.02 10.89 13.20
C GLU A 55 3.79 9.57 12.51
N GLY A 56 4.85 8.98 11.98
CA GLY A 56 4.71 7.77 11.17
C GLY A 56 4.22 6.57 11.94
N SER A 57 4.49 6.52 13.25
CA SER A 57 4.05 5.36 14.02
C SER A 57 2.54 5.31 14.19
N ARG A 58 1.86 6.40 13.87
CA ARG A 58 0.43 6.38 13.93
C ARG A 58 -0.23 6.12 12.60
N LEU A 59 0.55 5.85 11.57
CA LEU A 59 0.03 5.68 10.23
C LEU A 59 0.37 4.31 9.70
N CYS A 60 -0.51 3.80 8.87
CA CYS A 60 -0.28 2.55 8.18
C CYS A 60 -0.78 2.76 6.75
N PHE A 61 0.10 2.52 5.79
CA PHE A 61 -0.23 2.75 4.39
C PHE A 61 -0.46 1.42 3.70
N HIS A 62 -1.48 1.36 2.88
CA HIS A 62 -1.84 0.15 2.14
C HIS A 62 -1.83 0.49 0.66
N ILE A 63 -0.96 -0.13 -0.10
CA ILE A 63 -0.83 0.15 -1.52
C ILE A 63 -1.26 -1.08 -2.30
N PHE A 64 -2.27 -0.91 -3.15
CA PHE A 64 -2.76 -1.98 -3.99
C PHE A 64 -2.26 -1.71 -5.39
N THR A 65 -1.45 -2.62 -5.94
CA THR A 65 -0.84 -2.39 -7.23
C THR A 65 -0.67 -3.70 -7.96
N ASP A 66 -0.50 -3.64 -9.28
CA ASP A 66 -0.28 -4.85 -10.06
C ASP A 66 1.20 -5.03 -10.41
N TYR A 67 2.06 -4.16 -9.92
CA TYR A 67 3.49 -4.27 -10.21
C TYR A 67 4.31 -3.73 -9.03
N PHE A 68 5.36 -4.45 -8.67
CA PHE A 68 6.24 -3.96 -7.62
C PHE A 68 7.60 -4.61 -7.84
N GLY A 69 8.55 -3.82 -8.29
CA GLY A 69 9.88 -4.34 -8.65
C GLY A 69 10.91 -4.16 -7.55
N ASP A 70 12.14 -4.55 -7.85
CA ASP A 70 13.20 -4.51 -6.85
C ASP A 70 13.53 -3.10 -6.39
N ASN A 71 13.53 -2.14 -7.30
CA ASN A 71 13.81 -0.77 -6.89
C ASN A 71 12.69 -0.23 -6.01
N ASP A 72 11.46 -0.65 -6.28
CA ASP A 72 10.34 -0.23 -5.47
C ASP A 72 10.46 -0.82 -4.07
N ARG A 73 10.93 -2.06 -3.97
CA ARG A 73 11.10 -2.68 -2.67
C ARG A 73 12.09 -1.90 -1.82
N LYS A 74 13.19 -1.51 -2.42
CA LYS A 74 14.20 -0.75 -1.69
C LYS A 74 13.68 0.60 -1.27
N TYR A 75 12.97 1.25 -2.17
CA TYR A 75 12.49 2.60 -1.89
C TYR A 75 11.44 2.60 -0.77
N PHE A 76 10.47 1.71 -0.85
CA PHE A 76 9.39 1.73 0.12
C PHE A 76 9.83 1.19 1.47
N ASP A 77 10.77 0.25 1.49
CA ASP A 77 11.31 -0.22 2.74
C ASP A 77 12.09 0.90 3.43
N ALA A 78 12.90 1.63 2.66
CA ALA A 78 13.67 2.74 3.21
C ALA A 78 12.74 3.84 3.73
N LEU A 79 11.66 4.09 3.00
CA LEU A 79 10.71 5.10 3.40
C LEU A 79 10.03 4.71 4.73
N ALA A 80 9.62 3.46 4.83
CA ALA A 80 8.98 2.99 6.05
C ALA A 80 9.94 3.04 7.24
N LEU A 81 11.20 2.72 7.00
CA LEU A 81 12.20 2.75 8.06
C LEU A 81 12.50 4.18 8.48
N GLN A 82 12.64 5.07 7.52
CA GLN A 82 13.00 6.45 7.82
C GLN A 82 11.96 7.12 8.72
N TYR A 83 10.70 6.86 8.45
CA TYR A 83 9.64 7.52 9.17
C TYR A 83 8.98 6.61 10.23
N LYS A 84 9.52 5.41 10.43
CA LYS A 84 9.03 4.49 11.43
C LYS A 84 7.55 4.24 11.25
N THR A 85 7.18 3.91 10.02
CA THR A 85 5.79 3.68 9.67
C THR A 85 5.64 2.28 9.11
N ARG A 86 4.44 1.92 8.72
CA ARG A 86 4.16 0.63 8.15
C ARG A 86 3.57 0.83 6.76
N ILE A 87 4.16 0.16 5.78
CA ILE A 87 3.67 0.23 4.41
C ILE A 87 3.45 -1.21 3.95
N LYS A 88 2.21 -1.53 3.61
CA LYS A 88 1.88 -2.85 3.11
C LYS A 88 1.57 -2.75 1.63
N ILE A 89 2.17 -3.64 0.86
CA ILE A 89 1.97 -3.66 -0.58
C ILE A 89 1.16 -4.89 -0.90
N TYR A 90 0.01 -4.70 -1.53
CA TYR A 90 -0.86 -5.79 -1.92
C TYR A 90 -0.73 -5.95 -3.43
N LEU A 91 -0.09 -7.03 -3.84
CA LEU A 91 0.16 -7.25 -5.24
C LEU A 91 -1.04 -7.96 -5.82
N ILE A 92 -1.74 -7.30 -6.69
CA ILE A 92 -2.99 -7.77 -7.23
C ILE A 92 -2.78 -8.37 -8.60
N ASN A 93 -3.53 -9.40 -8.90
CA ASN A 93 -3.48 -10.00 -10.21
C ASN A 93 -4.17 -9.05 -11.18
N GLY A 94 -3.37 -8.42 -12.02
CA GLY A 94 -3.91 -7.41 -12.92
C GLY A 94 -4.92 -7.95 -13.90
N ASP A 95 -4.75 -9.20 -14.34
CA ASP A 95 -5.71 -9.76 -15.26
C ASP A 95 -7.07 -9.94 -14.60
N ARG A 96 -7.06 -10.42 -13.36
CA ARG A 96 -8.32 -10.58 -12.66
C ARG A 96 -8.95 -9.23 -12.37
N LEU A 97 -8.13 -8.26 -12.05
CA LEU A 97 -8.64 -6.93 -11.77
C LEU A 97 -9.30 -6.33 -12.99
N ARG A 98 -8.70 -6.53 -14.15
CA ARG A 98 -9.28 -5.98 -15.37
C ARG A 98 -10.57 -6.67 -15.75
N SER A 99 -10.84 -7.83 -15.24
CA SER A 99 -12.06 -8.53 -15.57
C SER A 99 -13.23 -8.12 -14.69
N LEU A 100 -12.99 -7.27 -13.70
CA LEU A 100 -14.08 -6.82 -12.86
C LEU A 100 -14.96 -5.84 -13.60
N PRO A 101 -16.22 -5.77 -13.25
CA PRO A 101 -17.11 -4.82 -13.89
C PRO A 101 -16.62 -3.42 -13.65
N SER A 102 -16.69 -2.60 -14.70
CA SER A 102 -16.23 -1.26 -14.57
C SER A 102 -17.29 -0.40 -13.98
N THR A 103 -16.95 0.44 -13.12
CA THR A 103 -17.91 1.35 -12.67
C THR A 103 -17.63 2.68 -13.14
N LYS A 104 -16.87 2.91 -13.96
CA LYS A 104 -16.62 4.08 -14.39
C LYS A 104 -17.39 4.70 -14.98
N ASN A 105 -17.58 5.08 -15.02
CA ASN A 105 -18.20 5.58 -15.58
C ASN A 105 -18.05 6.20 -15.87
#